data_0857e92b72b9f24e5e91f2e018d3d325
#
_entry.id   0857e92b72b9f24e5e91f2e018d3d325
#
_cell.length_a   1.000
_cell.length_b   1.000
_cell.length_c   1.000
_cell.angle_alpha   90.00
_cell.angle_beta   90.00
_cell.angle_gamma   90.00
#
_symmetry.space_group_name_H-M   'P 1'
#
loop_
_entity.id
_entity.type
_entity.pdbx_description
1 polymer ?
#
loop_
_entity_poly.entity_id
_entity_poly.type
_entity_poly.pdbx_seq_one_letter_code
_entity_poly.pdbx_strand_id
1 'polypeptide(L)'
;MKEEIQHAMEVIQAADALLIGAGAGMGVDSGLPDFRGPKGFWQAYPPLKKLGIAFEKMANPRWFRENPALAWGFYGHRLQLYRKTTPHNGYKIILKWIEELSLDHFIFTSNVDTHFQKVGFDENKIYECHGSIMQFQCSHNCGQEVWMPSPDFQLLIEEHSLEAKDPLPLCPTCKAIARPNILMFSDWDWDSKHSSIQQRKYGDWLDHNGNKNLVVLEIGAGENIPTVRLECESVYSLQKAPFIRINPIEYKIPKGGISIQL
;
A
#
# COMPACT_ATOMS: atom_id res chain seq x y z
N MET A 1 19.60 -20.17 0.82
CA MET A 1 19.49 -18.84 0.15
C MET A 1 19.86 -18.84 -1.32
N LYS A 2 21.05 -19.34 -1.77
CA LYS A 2 21.37 -19.39 -3.22
C LYS A 2 20.47 -20.35 -4.01
N GLU A 3 20.15 -21.49 -3.44
CA GLU A 3 19.25 -22.49 -4.05
C GLU A 3 17.82 -21.97 -4.15
N GLU A 4 17.30 -21.30 -3.14
CA GLU A 4 15.96 -20.70 -3.15
C GLU A 4 15.86 -19.57 -4.19
N ILE A 5 16.90 -18.74 -4.30
CA ILE A 5 16.96 -17.69 -5.33
C ILE A 5 16.99 -18.32 -6.73
N GLN A 6 17.82 -19.35 -6.95
CA GLN A 6 17.89 -20.05 -8.23
C GLN A 6 16.53 -20.67 -8.60
N HIS A 7 15.88 -21.33 -7.64
CA HIS A 7 14.55 -21.92 -7.84
C HIS A 7 13.49 -20.84 -8.13
N ALA A 8 13.52 -19.72 -7.40
CA ALA A 8 12.62 -18.59 -7.68
C ALA A 8 12.80 -18.02 -9.09
N MET A 9 14.05 -17.90 -9.56
CA MET A 9 14.35 -17.46 -10.93
C MET A 9 13.77 -18.41 -11.97
N GLU A 10 13.95 -19.71 -11.81
CA GLU A 10 13.43 -20.74 -12.72
C GLU A 10 11.90 -20.71 -12.78
N VAL A 11 11.24 -20.55 -11.62
CA VAL A 11 9.79 -20.44 -11.51
C VAL A 11 9.26 -19.19 -12.23
N ILE A 12 9.90 -18.03 -12.04
CA ILE A 12 9.50 -16.77 -12.70
C ILE A 12 9.75 -16.85 -14.21
N GLN A 13 10.86 -17.45 -14.66
CA GLN A 13 11.18 -17.60 -16.08
C GLN A 13 10.19 -18.51 -16.82
N ALA A 14 9.59 -19.48 -16.12
CA ALA A 14 8.58 -20.37 -16.67
C ALA A 14 7.14 -19.85 -16.56
N ALA A 15 6.94 -18.67 -15.98
CA ALA A 15 5.61 -18.09 -15.76
C ALA A 15 5.01 -17.50 -17.03
N ASP A 16 3.68 -17.59 -17.15
CA ASP A 16 2.86 -16.81 -18.11
C ASP A 16 2.29 -15.55 -17.45
N ALA A 17 2.06 -15.61 -16.14
CA ALA A 17 1.44 -14.54 -15.36
C ALA A 17 2.09 -14.39 -13.98
N LEU A 18 2.15 -13.14 -13.48
CA LEU A 18 2.77 -12.78 -12.20
C LEU A 18 1.82 -11.95 -11.35
N LEU A 19 1.37 -12.51 -10.21
CA LEU A 19 0.72 -11.73 -9.16
C LEU A 19 1.79 -11.18 -8.21
N ILE A 20 1.82 -9.86 -8.07
CA ILE A 20 2.72 -9.18 -7.14
C ILE A 20 1.93 -8.73 -5.92
N GLY A 21 2.15 -9.35 -4.78
CA GLY A 21 1.62 -8.93 -3.49
C GLY A 21 2.61 -8.03 -2.76
N ALA A 22 2.27 -6.76 -2.52
CA ALA A 22 3.19 -5.81 -1.89
C ALA A 22 2.65 -5.24 -0.59
N GLY A 23 3.37 -5.46 0.52
CA GLY A 23 3.10 -4.83 1.81
C GLY A 23 4.07 -3.68 2.12
N ALA A 24 3.90 -3.06 3.30
CA ALA A 24 4.65 -1.88 3.72
C ALA A 24 6.18 -2.09 3.73
N GLY A 25 6.64 -3.33 3.96
CA GLY A 25 8.06 -3.68 3.93
C GLY A 25 8.73 -3.40 2.59
N MET A 26 7.98 -3.46 1.47
CA MET A 26 8.54 -3.13 0.16
C MET A 26 8.95 -1.65 0.03
N GLY A 27 8.31 -0.75 0.79
CA GLY A 27 8.66 0.68 0.78
C GLY A 27 9.88 1.04 1.64
N VAL A 28 10.35 0.13 2.51
CA VAL A 28 11.41 0.44 3.49
C VAL A 28 12.73 0.80 2.82
N ASP A 29 13.13 0.07 1.79
CA ASP A 29 14.36 0.35 1.05
C ASP A 29 14.29 1.65 0.22
N SER A 30 13.10 2.22 0.07
CA SER A 30 12.90 3.57 -0.46
C SER A 30 13.01 4.65 0.63
N GLY A 31 13.22 4.27 1.89
CA GLY A 31 13.27 5.18 3.04
C GLY A 31 11.91 5.47 3.67
N LEU A 32 10.87 4.72 3.32
CA LEU A 32 9.55 4.87 3.97
C LEU A 32 9.49 4.09 5.28
N PRO A 33 8.82 4.64 6.32
CA PRO A 33 8.58 3.88 7.54
C PRO A 33 7.58 2.74 7.29
N ASP A 34 7.87 1.55 7.81
CA ASP A 34 6.97 0.39 7.72
C ASP A 34 5.92 0.34 8.85
N PHE A 35 6.05 1.22 9.83
CA PHE A 35 5.19 1.28 11.03
C PHE A 35 5.07 -0.04 11.80
N ARG A 36 6.04 -0.95 11.66
CA ARG A 36 6.05 -2.24 12.35
C ARG A 36 6.16 -2.04 13.85
N GLY A 37 5.05 -2.33 14.51
CA GLY A 37 4.89 -2.22 15.94
C GLY A 37 5.06 -0.77 16.49
N PRO A 38 4.79 -0.61 17.79
CA PRO A 38 4.84 0.71 18.43
C PRO A 38 6.19 1.42 18.33
N LYS A 39 7.30 0.66 18.38
CA LYS A 39 8.65 1.24 18.35
C LYS A 39 8.95 1.91 17.00
N GLY A 40 8.69 1.25 15.88
CA GLY A 40 8.91 1.80 14.53
C GLY A 40 8.05 3.03 14.27
N PHE A 41 6.76 2.96 14.63
CA PHE A 41 5.84 4.08 14.49
C PHE A 41 6.26 5.28 15.34
N TRP A 42 6.58 5.09 16.63
CA TRP A 42 6.98 6.17 17.51
C TRP A 42 8.38 6.74 17.22
N GLN A 43 9.24 5.97 16.56
CA GLN A 43 10.52 6.48 16.06
C GLN A 43 10.30 7.45 14.90
N ALA A 44 9.36 7.13 14.00
CA ALA A 44 8.99 8.00 12.88
C ALA A 44 8.18 9.23 13.36
N TYR A 45 7.40 9.10 14.44
CA TYR A 45 6.51 10.15 14.95
C TYR A 45 6.68 10.36 16.48
N PRO A 46 7.78 10.99 16.92
CA PRO A 46 8.03 11.24 18.35
C PRO A 46 6.92 12.04 19.06
N PRO A 47 6.23 13.02 18.43
CA PRO A 47 5.10 13.71 19.06
C PRO A 47 3.96 12.76 19.45
N LEU A 48 3.63 11.79 18.61
CA LEU A 48 2.58 10.80 18.90
C LEU A 48 2.98 9.85 20.04
N LYS A 49 4.29 9.57 20.18
CA LYS A 49 4.80 8.84 21.34
C LYS A 49 4.55 9.59 22.64
N LYS A 50 4.79 10.92 22.68
CA LYS A 50 4.52 11.76 23.87
C LYS A 50 3.06 11.76 24.25
N LEU A 51 2.15 11.68 23.25
CA LEU A 51 0.71 11.61 23.45
C LEU A 51 0.20 10.19 23.74
N GLY A 52 1.07 9.16 23.70
CA GLY A 52 0.69 7.77 23.91
C GLY A 52 -0.23 7.21 22.80
N ILE A 53 -0.19 7.81 21.60
CA ILE A 53 -1.03 7.42 20.47
C ILE A 53 -0.28 6.38 19.63
N ALA A 54 -0.81 5.15 19.57
CA ALA A 54 -0.31 4.09 18.70
C ALA A 54 -0.84 4.27 17.27
N PHE A 55 -0.23 3.54 16.31
CA PHE A 55 -0.59 3.64 14.89
C PHE A 55 -2.08 3.36 14.64
N GLU A 56 -2.62 2.28 15.21
CA GLU A 56 -4.01 1.88 15.02
C GLU A 56 -5.00 2.92 15.58
N LYS A 57 -4.58 3.64 16.61
CA LYS A 57 -5.36 4.76 17.18
C LYS A 57 -5.25 6.01 16.32
N MET A 58 -4.06 6.29 15.75
CA MET A 58 -3.86 7.46 14.87
C MET A 58 -4.52 7.25 13.50
N ALA A 59 -4.42 6.06 12.95
CA ALA A 59 -5.06 5.69 11.67
C ALA A 59 -6.56 5.42 11.83
N ASN A 60 -7.29 6.42 12.31
CA ASN A 60 -8.73 6.37 12.58
C ASN A 60 -9.40 7.66 12.08
N PRO A 61 -10.53 7.58 11.33
CA PRO A 61 -11.19 8.74 10.73
C PRO A 61 -11.73 9.75 11.74
N ARG A 62 -11.95 9.35 13.00
CA ARG A 62 -12.43 10.24 14.06
C ARG A 62 -11.59 11.51 14.22
N TRP A 63 -10.27 11.41 14.00
CA TRP A 63 -9.35 12.53 14.15
C TRP A 63 -9.65 13.70 13.20
N PHE A 64 -10.23 13.44 12.03
CA PHE A 64 -10.66 14.50 11.11
C PHE A 64 -11.86 15.30 11.62
N ARG A 65 -12.54 14.82 12.69
CA ARG A 65 -13.62 15.53 13.38
C ARG A 65 -13.16 16.09 14.72
N GLU A 66 -12.39 15.32 15.49
CA GLU A 66 -11.97 15.68 16.87
C GLU A 66 -10.77 16.62 16.91
N ASN A 67 -9.74 16.35 16.10
CA ASN A 67 -8.56 17.21 15.94
C ASN A 67 -8.03 17.13 14.49
N PRO A 68 -8.64 17.84 13.55
CA PRO A 68 -8.25 17.80 12.14
C PRO A 68 -6.84 18.34 11.89
N ALA A 69 -6.31 19.23 12.74
CA ALA A 69 -4.94 19.70 12.65
C ALA A 69 -3.93 18.56 12.89
N LEU A 70 -4.14 17.75 13.93
CA LEU A 70 -3.31 16.58 14.20
C LEU A 70 -3.46 15.50 13.12
N ALA A 71 -4.71 15.24 12.65
CA ALA A 71 -4.97 14.29 11.57
C ALA A 71 -4.20 14.68 10.31
N TRP A 72 -4.31 15.92 9.87
CA TRP A 72 -3.59 16.43 8.71
C TRP A 72 -2.10 16.60 8.95
N GLY A 73 -1.67 16.83 10.18
CA GLY A 73 -0.27 16.78 10.55
C GLY A 73 0.34 15.41 10.23
N PHE A 74 -0.31 14.35 10.68
CA PHE A 74 0.14 12.98 10.41
C PHE A 74 0.01 12.61 8.92
N TYR A 75 -1.17 12.74 8.32
CA TYR A 75 -1.38 12.34 6.94
C TYR A 75 -0.74 13.29 5.93
N GLY A 76 -0.69 14.58 6.23
CA GLY A 76 0.00 15.57 5.39
C GLY A 76 1.51 15.35 5.36
N HIS A 77 2.13 15.02 6.49
CA HIS A 77 3.54 14.63 6.54
C HIS A 77 3.79 13.40 5.67
N ARG A 78 2.96 12.34 5.79
CA ARG A 78 3.07 11.13 4.96
C ARG A 78 2.89 11.44 3.47
N LEU A 79 1.88 12.24 3.11
CA LEU A 79 1.65 12.66 1.73
C LEU A 79 2.87 13.35 1.13
N GLN A 80 3.46 14.31 1.86
CA GLN A 80 4.63 15.05 1.41
C GLN A 80 5.88 14.13 1.33
N LEU A 81 6.06 13.27 2.33
CA LEU A 81 7.13 12.27 2.34
C LEU A 81 7.00 11.34 1.12
N TYR A 82 5.83 10.75 0.90
CA TYR A 82 5.61 9.81 -0.20
C TYR A 82 5.76 10.49 -1.56
N ARG A 83 5.33 11.75 -1.72
CA ARG A 83 5.57 12.52 -2.94
C ARG A 83 7.04 12.71 -3.26
N LYS A 84 7.87 12.98 -2.24
CA LYS A 84 9.32 13.22 -2.39
C LYS A 84 10.14 11.95 -2.56
N THR A 85 9.66 10.83 -2.04
CA THR A 85 10.41 9.58 -2.03
C THR A 85 10.44 8.95 -3.42
N THR A 86 11.64 8.61 -3.87
CA THR A 86 11.86 7.84 -5.09
C THR A 86 11.80 6.35 -4.77
N PRO A 87 10.98 5.55 -5.48
CA PRO A 87 10.97 4.11 -5.31
C PRO A 87 12.34 3.48 -5.55
N HIS A 88 12.73 2.52 -4.72
CA HIS A 88 14.03 1.83 -4.89
C HIS A 88 14.06 0.94 -6.15
N ASN A 89 15.23 0.47 -6.51
CA ASN A 89 15.43 -0.27 -7.76
C ASN A 89 14.64 -1.58 -7.85
N GLY A 90 14.22 -2.18 -6.74
CA GLY A 90 13.40 -3.40 -6.75
C GLY A 90 12.12 -3.27 -7.58
N TYR A 91 11.45 -2.11 -7.53
CA TYR A 91 10.27 -1.84 -8.37
C TYR A 91 10.61 -1.89 -9.86
N LYS A 92 11.74 -1.26 -10.26
CA LYS A 92 12.20 -1.25 -11.66
C LYS A 92 12.63 -2.63 -12.14
N ILE A 93 13.23 -3.43 -11.25
CA ILE A 93 13.63 -4.81 -11.57
C ILE A 93 12.41 -5.65 -11.90
N ILE A 94 11.34 -5.55 -11.09
CA ILE A 94 10.10 -6.29 -11.33
C ILE A 94 9.46 -5.86 -12.65
N LEU A 95 9.38 -4.54 -12.92
CA LEU A 95 8.84 -4.02 -14.17
C LEU A 95 9.65 -4.55 -15.38
N LYS A 96 10.97 -4.55 -15.26
CA LYS A 96 11.86 -5.10 -16.28
C LYS A 96 11.63 -6.59 -16.54
N TRP A 97 11.43 -7.41 -15.48
CA TRP A 97 11.10 -8.84 -15.67
C TRP A 97 9.79 -9.02 -16.43
N ILE A 98 8.76 -8.22 -16.08
CA ILE A 98 7.47 -8.26 -16.75
C ILE A 98 7.63 -7.97 -18.25
N GLU A 99 8.40 -6.94 -18.61
CA GLU A 99 8.65 -6.54 -19.99
C GLU A 99 9.49 -7.59 -20.76
N GLU A 100 10.62 -8.02 -20.18
CA GLU A 100 11.56 -8.94 -20.85
C GLU A 100 10.98 -10.35 -21.03
N LEU A 101 10.18 -10.82 -20.07
CA LEU A 101 9.55 -12.14 -20.11
C LEU A 101 8.13 -12.09 -20.69
N SER A 102 7.64 -10.89 -21.05
CA SER A 102 6.27 -10.69 -21.58
C SER A 102 5.18 -11.24 -20.65
N LEU A 103 5.34 -11.07 -19.32
CA LEU A 103 4.41 -11.60 -18.33
C LEU A 103 3.11 -10.78 -18.28
N ASP A 104 1.95 -11.44 -18.32
CA ASP A 104 0.75 -10.80 -17.82
C ASP A 104 0.89 -10.63 -16.30
N HIS A 105 0.48 -9.48 -15.77
CA HIS A 105 0.71 -9.21 -14.35
C HIS A 105 -0.44 -8.47 -13.71
N PHE A 106 -0.52 -8.58 -12.37
CA PHE A 106 -1.35 -7.72 -11.55
C PHE A 106 -0.66 -7.44 -10.20
N ILE A 107 -0.87 -6.25 -9.66
CA ILE A 107 -0.34 -5.84 -8.37
C ILE A 107 -1.50 -5.75 -7.39
N PHE A 108 -1.40 -6.51 -6.29
CA PHE A 108 -2.26 -6.41 -5.12
C PHE A 108 -1.46 -5.77 -4.00
N THR A 109 -1.84 -4.58 -3.54
CA THR A 109 -1.07 -3.88 -2.52
C THR A 109 -1.94 -3.24 -1.45
N SER A 110 -1.48 -3.30 -0.20
CA SER A 110 -1.99 -2.51 0.91
C SER A 110 -1.25 -1.18 1.11
N ASN A 111 -0.21 -0.93 0.31
CA ASN A 111 0.51 0.33 0.32
C ASN A 111 -0.33 1.43 -0.32
N VAL A 112 -0.23 2.64 0.26
CA VAL A 112 -0.99 3.81 -0.18
C VAL A 112 -0.07 4.88 -0.79
N ASP A 113 1.18 4.51 -1.14
CA ASP A 113 2.28 5.40 -1.50
C ASP A 113 2.41 5.71 -3.00
N THR A 114 1.69 4.98 -3.84
CA THR A 114 1.73 5.07 -5.31
C THR A 114 3.11 4.79 -5.93
N HIS A 115 3.96 4.00 -5.28
CA HIS A 115 5.31 3.72 -5.78
C HIS A 115 5.31 2.91 -7.08
N PHE A 116 4.37 1.99 -7.27
CA PHE A 116 4.23 1.26 -8.54
C PHE A 116 3.90 2.20 -9.69
N GLN A 117 2.93 3.11 -9.51
CA GLN A 117 2.55 4.10 -10.52
C GLN A 117 3.73 5.01 -10.86
N LYS A 118 4.50 5.45 -9.86
CA LYS A 118 5.70 6.29 -10.06
C LYS A 118 6.79 5.65 -10.92
N VAL A 119 6.90 4.33 -10.89
CA VAL A 119 7.88 3.57 -11.68
C VAL A 119 7.38 3.32 -13.10
N GLY A 120 6.07 3.47 -13.35
CA GLY A 120 5.47 3.33 -14.67
C GLY A 120 4.68 2.04 -14.88
N PHE A 121 4.28 1.34 -13.82
CA PHE A 121 3.32 0.25 -13.93
C PHE A 121 1.95 0.78 -14.39
N ASP A 122 1.26 0.00 -15.21
CA ASP A 122 -0.10 0.33 -15.66
C ASP A 122 -1.08 0.39 -14.47
N GLU A 123 -1.68 1.55 -14.25
CA GLU A 123 -2.66 1.77 -13.16
C GLU A 123 -3.87 0.83 -13.26
N ASN A 124 -4.20 0.32 -14.45
CA ASN A 124 -5.25 -0.66 -14.65
C ASN A 124 -4.88 -2.07 -14.15
N LYS A 125 -3.62 -2.28 -13.84
CA LYS A 125 -3.06 -3.53 -13.30
C LYS A 125 -2.67 -3.41 -11.83
N ILE A 126 -3.22 -2.41 -11.11
CA ILE A 126 -2.94 -2.18 -9.68
C ILE A 126 -4.25 -2.15 -8.91
N TYR A 127 -4.29 -2.94 -7.82
CA TYR A 127 -5.35 -2.87 -6.80
C TYR A 127 -4.77 -2.40 -5.48
N GLU A 128 -5.03 -1.14 -5.15
CA GLU A 128 -4.72 -0.50 -3.87
C GLU A 128 -5.86 -0.81 -2.88
N CYS A 129 -5.79 -1.95 -2.19
CA CYS A 129 -6.89 -2.45 -1.37
C CYS A 129 -7.20 -1.59 -0.13
N HIS A 130 -6.29 -0.70 0.25
CA HIS A 130 -6.48 0.30 1.31
C HIS A 130 -6.61 1.73 0.75
N GLY A 131 -6.83 1.91 -0.54
CA GLY A 131 -6.92 3.23 -1.18
C GLY A 131 -5.57 3.91 -1.36
N SER A 132 -5.59 5.22 -1.56
CA SER A 132 -4.39 6.01 -1.89
C SER A 132 -4.32 7.30 -1.08
N ILE A 133 -3.11 7.64 -0.60
CA ILE A 133 -2.86 8.92 0.08
C ILE A 133 -2.93 10.10 -0.88
N MET A 134 -2.78 9.85 -2.19
CA MET A 134 -2.83 10.89 -3.21
C MET A 134 -4.27 11.32 -3.56
N GLN A 135 -5.27 10.58 -3.10
CA GLN A 135 -6.68 10.87 -3.33
C GLN A 135 -7.35 11.36 -2.05
N PHE A 136 -8.31 12.28 -2.18
CA PHE A 136 -9.06 12.84 -1.07
C PHE A 136 -10.53 12.49 -1.18
N GLN A 137 -11.19 12.35 -0.03
CA GLN A 137 -12.64 12.22 0.12
C GLN A 137 -13.19 13.21 1.14
N CYS A 138 -14.48 13.47 1.09
CA CYS A 138 -15.19 14.24 2.10
C CYS A 138 -15.32 13.43 3.39
N SER A 139 -15.02 14.03 4.55
CA SER A 139 -15.22 13.37 5.86
C SER A 139 -16.68 13.25 6.29
N HIS A 140 -17.61 13.92 5.60
CA HIS A 140 -19.05 13.92 5.88
C HIS A 140 -19.88 13.14 4.85
N ASN A 141 -19.23 12.44 3.91
CA ASN A 141 -19.91 11.67 2.85
C ASN A 141 -21.05 12.47 2.16
N CYS A 142 -20.77 13.71 1.78
CA CYS A 142 -21.77 14.63 1.22
C CYS A 142 -22.16 14.31 -0.24
N GLY A 143 -21.69 13.21 -0.80
CA GLY A 143 -21.90 12.83 -2.21
C GLY A 143 -20.81 13.37 -3.15
N GLN A 144 -19.82 14.12 -2.65
CA GLN A 144 -18.64 14.50 -3.42
C GLN A 144 -17.84 13.23 -3.77
N GLU A 145 -17.57 13.04 -5.05
CA GLU A 145 -16.69 11.96 -5.50
C GLU A 145 -15.25 12.16 -4.99
N VAL A 146 -14.51 11.06 -4.90
CA VAL A 146 -13.06 11.09 -4.59
C VAL A 146 -12.34 11.95 -5.62
N TRP A 147 -11.40 12.79 -5.16
CA TRP A 147 -10.68 13.72 -6.04
C TRP A 147 -9.19 13.75 -5.75
N MET A 148 -8.42 14.19 -6.73
CA MET A 148 -6.99 14.48 -6.57
C MET A 148 -6.82 15.92 -6.09
N PRO A 149 -6.06 16.17 -5.01
CA PRO A 149 -5.64 17.53 -4.68
C PRO A 149 -4.73 18.11 -5.76
N SER A 150 -4.59 19.45 -5.78
CA SER A 150 -3.59 20.07 -6.66
C SER A 150 -2.21 19.43 -6.50
N PRO A 151 -1.43 19.26 -7.58
CA PRO A 151 -0.05 18.79 -7.50
C PRO A 151 0.80 19.65 -6.54
N ASP A 152 0.54 20.94 -6.48
CA ASP A 152 1.25 21.89 -5.63
C ASP A 152 0.70 21.95 -4.19
N PHE A 153 -0.31 21.12 -3.87
CA PHE A 153 -0.87 21.07 -2.53
C PHE A 153 0.19 20.67 -1.50
N GLN A 154 0.41 21.55 -0.55
CA GLN A 154 1.34 21.35 0.58
C GLN A 154 0.68 21.84 1.86
N LEU A 155 1.08 21.26 2.97
CA LEU A 155 0.69 21.67 4.32
C LEU A 155 1.91 22.09 5.11
N LEU A 156 1.79 23.21 5.81
CA LEU A 156 2.75 23.58 6.82
C LEU A 156 2.46 22.79 8.11
N ILE A 157 3.42 22.00 8.56
CA ILE A 157 3.25 21.10 9.71
C ILE A 157 4.27 21.52 10.78
N GLU A 158 3.79 21.71 11.99
CA GLU A 158 4.60 22.00 13.15
C GLU A 158 5.33 20.76 13.63
N GLU A 159 6.65 20.76 13.65
CA GLU A 159 7.45 19.55 13.98
C GLU A 159 7.24 19.06 15.42
N HIS A 160 7.05 19.98 16.37
CA HIS A 160 6.96 19.62 17.80
C HIS A 160 5.60 19.06 18.21
N SER A 161 4.50 19.57 17.62
CA SER A 161 3.14 19.13 17.90
C SER A 161 2.63 18.12 16.88
N LEU A 162 3.25 18.05 15.72
CA LEU A 162 2.75 17.32 14.55
C LEU A 162 1.35 17.84 14.13
N GLU A 163 1.08 19.12 14.23
CA GLU A 163 -0.18 19.71 13.80
C GLU A 163 0.00 20.49 12.49
N ALA A 164 -0.92 20.27 11.55
CA ALA A 164 -0.98 21.06 10.34
C ALA A 164 -1.57 22.44 10.63
N LYS A 165 -0.98 23.50 10.02
CA LYS A 165 -1.49 24.86 10.10
C LYS A 165 -2.56 25.10 9.03
N ASP A 166 -3.48 26.01 9.34
CA ASP A 166 -4.47 26.47 8.36
C ASP A 166 -3.82 27.12 7.11
N PRO A 167 -4.46 27.02 5.96
CA PRO A 167 -5.77 26.41 5.72
C PRO A 167 -5.68 24.88 5.58
N LEU A 168 -6.53 24.14 6.31
CA LEU A 168 -6.67 22.70 6.15
C LEU A 168 -7.48 22.37 4.88
N PRO A 169 -7.29 21.18 4.27
CA PRO A 169 -8.04 20.78 3.08
C PRO A 169 -9.53 20.67 3.35
N LEU A 170 -10.32 21.25 2.47
CA LEU A 170 -11.78 21.23 2.55
C LEU A 170 -12.40 20.50 1.37
N CYS A 171 -13.54 19.87 1.61
CA CYS A 171 -14.38 19.33 0.56
C CYS A 171 -14.82 20.45 -0.41
N PRO A 172 -14.65 20.29 -1.72
CA PRO A 172 -15.01 21.31 -2.70
C PRO A 172 -16.51 21.62 -2.69
N THR A 173 -17.35 20.66 -2.31
CA THR A 173 -18.81 20.78 -2.31
C THR A 173 -19.34 21.34 -0.99
N CYS A 174 -19.19 20.66 0.13
CA CYS A 174 -19.82 21.02 1.41
C CYS A 174 -18.93 21.82 2.36
N LYS A 175 -17.64 22.05 2.00
CA LYS A 175 -16.63 22.76 2.81
C LYS A 175 -16.29 22.10 4.15
N ALA A 176 -16.78 20.88 4.42
CA ALA A 176 -16.28 20.10 5.54
C ALA A 176 -14.80 19.71 5.34
N ILE A 177 -14.12 19.35 6.41
CA ILE A 177 -12.73 18.86 6.32
C ILE A 177 -12.65 17.71 5.31
N ALA A 178 -11.70 17.76 4.40
CA ALA A 178 -11.33 16.62 3.56
C ALA A 178 -10.40 15.68 4.33
N ARG A 179 -10.34 14.43 3.88
CA ARG A 179 -9.38 13.45 4.39
C ARG A 179 -8.77 12.66 3.23
N PRO A 180 -7.60 12.01 3.38
CA PRO A 180 -7.10 11.09 2.37
C PRO A 180 -8.08 9.94 2.16
N ASN A 181 -8.23 9.47 0.93
CA ASN A 181 -9.03 8.29 0.60
C ASN A 181 -8.25 7.02 0.93
N ILE A 182 -8.03 6.81 2.22
CA ILE A 182 -7.36 5.63 2.80
C ILE A 182 -8.36 4.93 3.71
N LEU A 183 -8.45 3.60 3.61
CA LEU A 183 -9.17 2.76 4.57
C LEU A 183 -8.42 2.79 5.90
N MET A 184 -9.08 3.27 6.95
CA MET A 184 -8.54 3.39 8.31
C MET A 184 -9.18 2.37 9.24
N PHE A 185 -8.66 2.24 10.47
CA PHE A 185 -9.29 1.38 11.47
C PHE A 185 -10.67 1.93 11.89
N SER A 186 -11.66 1.04 11.95
CA SER A 186 -13.07 1.38 12.26
C SER A 186 -13.66 2.43 11.32
N ASP A 187 -13.33 2.35 10.04
CA ASP A 187 -13.70 3.31 9.00
C ASP A 187 -14.93 2.84 8.22
N TRP A 188 -16.10 3.21 8.68
CA TRP A 188 -17.37 2.91 7.99
C TRP A 188 -17.74 3.92 6.91
N ASP A 189 -17.01 5.05 6.87
CA ASP A 189 -17.26 6.19 5.97
C ASP A 189 -16.24 6.25 4.82
N TRP A 190 -15.44 5.20 4.62
CA TRP A 190 -14.48 5.15 3.51
C TRP A 190 -15.20 5.02 2.17
N ASP A 191 -14.92 5.92 1.23
CA ASP A 191 -15.41 5.80 -0.15
C ASP A 191 -14.55 4.78 -0.93
N SER A 192 -15.07 3.56 -1.01
CA SER A 192 -14.39 2.43 -1.65
C SER A 192 -14.63 2.34 -3.16
N LYS A 193 -15.33 3.27 -3.80
CA LYS A 193 -15.72 3.16 -5.22
C LYS A 193 -14.54 2.92 -6.14
N HIS A 194 -13.45 3.69 -5.97
CA HIS A 194 -12.25 3.54 -6.79
C HIS A 194 -11.59 2.17 -6.56
N SER A 195 -11.37 1.80 -5.31
CA SER A 195 -10.80 0.50 -4.92
C SER A 195 -11.68 -0.68 -5.39
N SER A 196 -13.01 -0.54 -5.36
CA SER A 196 -13.94 -1.56 -5.85
C SER A 196 -13.86 -1.77 -7.37
N ILE A 197 -13.54 -0.73 -8.15
CA ILE A 197 -13.27 -0.85 -9.60
C ILE A 197 -11.97 -1.62 -9.81
N GLN A 198 -10.93 -1.30 -9.07
CA GLN A 198 -9.64 -2.02 -9.12
C GLN A 198 -9.81 -3.49 -8.70
N GLN A 199 -10.61 -3.75 -7.66
CA GLN A 199 -10.92 -5.10 -7.19
C GLN A 199 -11.58 -5.96 -8.26
N ARG A 200 -12.55 -5.41 -9.01
CA ARG A 200 -13.20 -6.14 -10.13
C ARG A 200 -12.18 -6.49 -11.21
N LYS A 201 -11.34 -5.53 -11.63
CA LYS A 201 -10.28 -5.79 -12.63
C LYS A 201 -9.32 -6.87 -12.16
N TYR A 202 -8.99 -6.87 -10.86
CA TYR A 202 -8.16 -7.90 -10.24
C TYR A 202 -8.82 -9.28 -10.30
N GLY A 203 -10.12 -9.36 -9.95
CA GLY A 203 -10.88 -10.62 -10.04
C GLY A 203 -10.94 -11.15 -11.47
N ASP A 204 -11.30 -10.30 -12.44
CA ASP A 204 -11.33 -10.66 -13.86
C ASP A 204 -9.96 -11.15 -14.35
N TRP A 205 -8.87 -10.53 -13.90
CA TRP A 205 -7.51 -10.94 -14.23
C TRP A 205 -7.14 -12.30 -13.61
N LEU A 206 -7.52 -12.56 -12.36
CA LEU A 206 -7.31 -13.87 -11.72
C LEU A 206 -8.07 -14.98 -12.47
N ASP A 207 -9.32 -14.74 -12.83
CA ASP A 207 -10.13 -15.72 -13.57
C ASP A 207 -9.52 -16.02 -14.94
N HIS A 208 -8.99 -15.00 -15.64
CA HIS A 208 -8.33 -15.15 -16.93
C HIS A 208 -7.02 -15.94 -16.85
N ASN A 209 -6.29 -15.83 -15.75
CA ASN A 209 -4.96 -16.42 -15.57
C ASN A 209 -4.93 -17.71 -14.73
N GLY A 210 -6.07 -18.14 -14.17
CA GLY A 210 -6.14 -19.29 -13.26
C GLY A 210 -5.76 -20.64 -13.88
N ASN A 211 -5.78 -20.76 -15.22
CA ASN A 211 -5.37 -21.96 -15.96
C ASN A 211 -4.00 -21.83 -16.63
N LYS A 212 -3.26 -20.74 -16.37
CA LYS A 212 -1.90 -20.49 -16.88
C LYS A 212 -0.85 -20.80 -15.82
N ASN A 213 0.42 -20.71 -16.19
CA ASN A 213 1.52 -20.78 -15.22
C ASN A 213 1.57 -19.47 -14.41
N LEU A 214 0.61 -19.28 -13.52
CA LEU A 214 0.55 -18.16 -12.61
C LEU A 214 1.56 -18.34 -11.48
N VAL A 215 2.36 -17.31 -11.20
CA VAL A 215 3.26 -17.25 -10.05
C VAL A 215 2.84 -16.14 -9.11
N VAL A 216 2.87 -16.39 -7.80
CA VAL A 216 2.64 -15.39 -6.76
C VAL A 216 3.98 -14.93 -6.18
N LEU A 217 4.28 -13.65 -6.27
CA LEU A 217 5.45 -12.99 -5.69
C LEU A 217 5.02 -12.02 -4.60
N GLU A 218 5.22 -12.37 -3.34
CA GLU A 218 4.90 -11.52 -2.19
C GLU A 218 6.16 -10.85 -1.65
N ILE A 219 6.09 -9.53 -1.45
CA ILE A 219 7.23 -8.73 -0.98
C ILE A 219 6.79 -7.83 0.19
N GLY A 220 7.49 -7.97 1.32
CA GLY A 220 7.34 -7.08 2.47
C GLY A 220 5.98 -7.08 3.16
N ALA A 221 5.16 -8.12 2.96
CA ALA A 221 3.87 -8.25 3.63
C ALA A 221 4.04 -8.65 5.10
N GLY A 222 3.40 -7.88 6.00
CA GLY A 222 3.45 -8.11 7.45
C GLY A 222 2.32 -8.98 7.98
N GLU A 223 2.48 -9.47 9.23
CA GLU A 223 1.46 -10.25 9.94
C GLU A 223 0.46 -9.37 10.72
N ASN A 224 0.85 -8.15 11.12
CA ASN A 224 -0.03 -7.24 11.89
C ASN A 224 -1.23 -6.73 11.08
N ILE A 225 -1.04 -6.48 9.79
CA ILE A 225 -2.10 -6.15 8.83
C ILE A 225 -1.99 -7.15 7.69
N PRO A 226 -2.56 -8.36 7.83
CA PRO A 226 -2.20 -9.50 6.98
C PRO A 226 -2.92 -9.51 5.63
N THR A 227 -3.54 -8.42 5.21
CA THR A 227 -4.37 -8.37 4.00
C THR A 227 -3.67 -8.92 2.76
N VAL A 228 -2.44 -8.44 2.48
CA VAL A 228 -1.64 -8.92 1.33
C VAL A 228 -1.24 -10.38 1.51
N ARG A 229 -0.81 -10.74 2.72
CA ARG A 229 -0.39 -12.10 3.05
C ARG A 229 -1.51 -13.12 2.85
N LEU A 230 -2.70 -12.82 3.39
CA LEU A 230 -3.88 -13.68 3.25
C LEU A 230 -4.31 -13.82 1.80
N GLU A 231 -4.27 -12.75 1.02
CA GLU A 231 -4.60 -12.78 -0.41
C GLU A 231 -3.61 -13.65 -1.19
N CYS A 232 -2.31 -13.44 -1.01
CA CYS A 232 -1.27 -14.25 -1.68
C CYS A 232 -1.38 -15.73 -1.33
N GLU A 233 -1.60 -16.06 -0.06
CA GLU A 233 -1.80 -17.43 0.42
C GLU A 233 -3.11 -18.05 -0.12
N SER A 234 -4.16 -17.24 -0.28
CA SER A 234 -5.42 -17.65 -0.89
C SER A 234 -5.23 -18.04 -2.36
N VAL A 235 -4.59 -17.16 -3.15
CA VAL A 235 -4.29 -17.45 -4.56
C VAL A 235 -3.39 -18.66 -4.70
N TYR A 236 -2.32 -18.78 -3.90
CA TYR A 236 -1.48 -19.95 -3.85
C TYR A 236 -2.29 -21.24 -3.65
N SER A 237 -3.20 -21.25 -2.67
CA SER A 237 -3.98 -22.43 -2.31
C SER A 237 -5.04 -22.79 -3.36
N LEU A 238 -5.76 -21.80 -3.87
CA LEU A 238 -6.88 -21.99 -4.80
C LEU A 238 -6.43 -22.28 -6.22
N GLN A 239 -5.39 -21.57 -6.69
CA GLN A 239 -4.87 -21.71 -8.06
C GLN A 239 -3.73 -22.72 -8.16
N LYS A 240 -3.23 -23.25 -7.02
CA LYS A 240 -2.01 -24.09 -6.94
C LYS A 240 -0.80 -23.45 -7.60
N ALA A 241 -0.75 -22.13 -7.58
CA ALA A 241 0.31 -21.33 -8.18
C ALA A 241 1.60 -21.44 -7.36
N PRO A 242 2.80 -21.55 -7.94
CA PRO A 242 4.04 -21.37 -7.21
C PRO A 242 4.04 -20.08 -6.42
N PHE A 243 4.56 -20.10 -5.18
CA PHE A 243 4.53 -18.97 -4.28
C PHE A 243 5.94 -18.63 -3.78
N ILE A 244 6.33 -17.38 -3.99
CA ILE A 244 7.62 -16.82 -3.57
C ILE A 244 7.34 -15.69 -2.57
N ARG A 245 7.92 -15.76 -1.37
CA ARG A 245 7.86 -14.72 -0.35
C ARG A 245 9.23 -14.15 -0.09
N ILE A 246 9.37 -12.83 -0.23
CA ILE A 246 10.58 -12.08 0.12
C ILE A 246 10.28 -11.21 1.34
N ASN A 247 10.90 -11.53 2.48
CA ASN A 247 10.70 -10.80 3.71
C ASN A 247 11.87 -11.05 4.69
N PRO A 248 12.53 -10.00 5.23
CA PRO A 248 13.67 -10.19 6.13
C PRO A 248 13.31 -10.77 7.50
N ILE A 249 12.07 -10.58 7.97
CA ILE A 249 11.64 -10.94 9.32
C ILE A 249 10.52 -11.99 9.29
N GLU A 250 9.42 -11.67 8.61
CA GLU A 250 8.21 -12.51 8.55
C GLU A 250 8.20 -13.38 7.30
N TYR A 251 9.29 -14.13 7.11
CA TYR A 251 9.57 -14.93 5.90
C TYR A 251 8.90 -16.31 5.86
N LYS A 252 8.27 -16.76 6.94
CA LYS A 252 7.57 -18.06 6.98
C LYS A 252 6.51 -18.13 5.89
N ILE A 253 6.49 -19.24 5.16
CA ILE A 253 5.63 -19.48 4.00
C ILE A 253 4.92 -20.84 4.13
N PRO A 254 3.73 -21.05 3.55
CA PRO A 254 3.08 -22.35 3.49
C PRO A 254 3.98 -23.41 2.84
N LYS A 255 3.76 -24.71 3.21
CA LYS A 255 4.56 -25.84 2.72
C LYS A 255 4.55 -25.89 1.19
N GLY A 256 5.71 -25.93 0.58
CA GLY A 256 5.89 -25.96 -0.89
C GLY A 256 6.16 -24.59 -1.52
N GLY A 257 6.07 -23.52 -0.76
CA GLY A 257 6.47 -22.19 -1.23
C GLY A 257 7.98 -21.96 -1.10
N ILE A 258 8.49 -20.94 -1.79
CA ILE A 258 9.89 -20.51 -1.80
C ILE A 258 10.02 -19.30 -0.91
N SER A 259 10.79 -19.41 0.18
CA SER A 259 11.01 -18.35 1.16
C SER A 259 12.41 -17.75 0.98
N ILE A 260 12.46 -16.42 0.79
CA ILE A 260 13.71 -15.68 0.63
C ILE A 260 13.79 -14.65 1.76
N GLN A 261 14.74 -14.84 2.65
CA GLN A 261 14.99 -13.94 3.78
C GLN A 261 16.06 -12.93 3.37
N LEU A 262 15.61 -11.76 2.90
CA LEU A 262 16.47 -10.64 2.47
C LEU A 262 16.00 -9.35 3.11
#